data_ca0cd0b03f098164a4fdf4b077c20251
#
_entry.id   ca0cd0b03f098164a4fdf4b077c20251
#
_cell.length_a   1.000
_cell.length_b   1.000
_cell.length_c   1.000
_cell.angle_alpha   90.00
_cell.angle_beta   90.00
_cell.angle_gamma   90.00
#
_symmetry.space_group_name_H-M   'P 1'
#
loop_
_entity.id
_entity.type
_entity.pdbx_description
1 polymer ?
#
loop_
_entity_poly.entity_id
_entity_poly.type
_entity_poly.pdbx_seq_one_letter_code
_entity_poly.pdbx_strand_id
1 'polypeptide(L)'
;NEALFLIPEPKSPHGVDVSPDGRYIIVGGKLDTHVSVYDFKKIKELIKNKNYVAKDPYGIPILDMQKSLHGQVELGLGPLHTAFSNEDGIVYTSLYVDSQIAKWDYKNLKVLDKINVHYNIGHIDTMEGKSAKPKGQYVIALNKLSIDRFNPVGPLHPQNHQLIDITTPKMQMLYDLPIGLGEPHDVVSIAIDKLKPAKTYAMGTDARTGKKSVGMTLAGQERVERNGNKVTVYATMIRSHINPERIEVNVGDDVTIYLTNLERAQDETHGFAI
;
A
#
# COMPACT_ATOMS: atom_id res chain seq x y z
N ASN A 1 -11.79 -11.74 25.29
CA ASN A 1 -11.31 -12.28 24.02
C ASN A 1 -9.77 -12.24 24.03
N GLU A 2 -9.12 -13.37 24.26
CA GLU A 2 -7.65 -13.46 24.45
C GLU A 2 -6.87 -13.45 23.12
N ALA A 3 -7.49 -13.04 22.03
CA ALA A 3 -6.90 -13.06 20.69
C ALA A 3 -6.44 -11.68 20.18
N LEU A 4 -6.70 -10.61 20.94
CA LEU A 4 -6.37 -9.24 20.54
C LEU A 4 -5.52 -8.58 21.62
N PHE A 5 -4.41 -7.97 21.20
CA PHE A 5 -3.48 -7.25 22.05
C PHE A 5 -3.03 -5.97 21.31
N LEU A 6 -2.75 -4.92 22.06
CA LEU A 6 -2.29 -3.65 21.55
C LEU A 6 -0.82 -3.42 21.95
N ILE A 7 -0.05 -2.85 21.04
CA ILE A 7 1.29 -2.32 21.31
C ILE A 7 1.30 -0.86 20.87
N PRO A 8 1.66 0.09 21.75
CA PRO A 8 1.79 1.49 21.36
C PRO A 8 2.87 1.68 20.29
N GLU A 9 2.59 2.57 19.35
CA GLU A 9 3.51 2.91 18.27
C GLU A 9 3.85 4.41 18.27
N PRO A 10 4.99 4.79 17.66
CA PRO A 10 5.31 6.20 17.41
C PRO A 10 4.27 6.90 16.52
N LYS A 11 4.47 8.20 16.33
CA LYS A 11 3.49 9.08 15.68
C LYS A 11 3.04 8.61 14.30
N SER A 12 1.72 8.49 14.14
CA SER A 12 1.06 8.11 12.89
C SER A 12 1.56 6.77 12.34
N PRO A 13 1.30 5.65 13.02
CA PRO A 13 1.71 4.33 12.55
C PRO A 13 1.21 4.07 11.14
N HIS A 14 2.08 3.57 10.27
CA HIS A 14 1.76 3.27 8.90
C HIS A 14 2.73 2.21 8.35
N GLY A 15 2.20 1.19 7.71
CA GLY A 15 2.99 0.06 7.23
C GLY A 15 3.45 -0.87 8.36
N VAL A 16 3.06 -2.12 8.25
CA VAL A 16 3.46 -3.20 9.14
C VAL A 16 3.88 -4.38 8.29
N ASP A 17 5.16 -4.73 8.34
CA ASP A 17 5.73 -5.76 7.49
C ASP A 17 6.44 -6.82 8.35
N VAL A 18 6.19 -8.10 8.01
CA VAL A 18 6.75 -9.24 8.77
C VAL A 18 7.97 -9.78 8.05
N SER A 19 9.05 -10.02 8.80
CA SER A 19 10.28 -10.60 8.23
C SER A 19 10.03 -11.98 7.61
N PRO A 20 10.82 -12.39 6.60
CA PRO A 20 10.66 -13.66 5.91
C PRO A 20 10.65 -14.90 6.82
N ASP A 21 11.37 -14.84 7.94
CA ASP A 21 11.39 -15.90 8.95
C ASP A 21 10.23 -15.84 9.96
N GLY A 22 9.34 -14.82 9.83
CA GLY A 22 8.21 -14.61 10.73
C GLY A 22 8.59 -14.16 12.15
N ARG A 23 9.85 -13.78 12.37
CA ARG A 23 10.34 -13.42 13.70
C ARG A 23 10.18 -11.96 14.06
N TYR A 24 10.44 -11.08 13.10
CA TYR A 24 10.42 -9.64 13.33
C TYR A 24 9.23 -8.99 12.64
N ILE A 25 8.69 -7.97 13.29
CA ILE A 25 7.63 -7.12 12.74
C ILE A 25 8.20 -5.71 12.67
N ILE A 26 8.23 -5.14 11.47
CA ILE A 26 8.77 -3.81 11.20
C ILE A 26 7.60 -2.84 11.04
N VAL A 27 7.60 -1.76 11.80
CA VAL A 27 6.52 -0.78 11.79
C VAL A 27 7.07 0.62 11.57
N GLY A 28 6.55 1.31 10.56
CA GLY A 28 6.88 2.70 10.26
C GLY A 28 5.93 3.68 10.95
N GLY A 29 6.45 4.82 11.36
CA GLY A 29 5.67 5.96 11.84
C GLY A 29 5.76 7.13 10.86
N LYS A 30 4.68 7.45 10.13
CA LYS A 30 4.68 8.48 9.07
C LYS A 30 5.13 9.87 9.55
N LEU A 31 4.92 10.19 10.81
CA LEU A 31 5.32 11.46 11.43
C LEU A 31 6.44 11.29 12.46
N ASP A 32 7.17 10.20 12.38
CA ASP A 32 8.37 9.91 13.19
C ASP A 32 9.59 9.74 12.27
N THR A 33 10.78 9.79 12.84
CA THR A 33 12.03 9.52 12.11
C THR A 33 12.52 8.10 12.28
N HIS A 34 11.90 7.33 13.18
CA HIS A 34 12.31 5.99 13.53
C HIS A 34 11.36 4.92 12.98
N VAL A 35 11.95 3.79 12.68
CA VAL A 35 11.24 2.53 12.46
C VAL A 35 11.40 1.67 13.69
N SER A 36 10.29 1.06 14.13
CA SER A 36 10.27 0.10 15.24
C SER A 36 10.39 -1.33 14.71
N VAL A 37 11.30 -2.09 15.26
CA VAL A 37 11.46 -3.53 14.98
C VAL A 37 11.05 -4.32 16.22
N TYR A 38 9.93 -5.03 16.12
CA TYR A 38 9.43 -5.88 17.21
C TYR A 38 9.93 -7.30 17.06
N ASP A 39 10.24 -7.96 18.18
CA ASP A 39 10.55 -9.39 18.23
C ASP A 39 9.27 -10.16 18.62
N PHE A 40 8.72 -10.89 17.66
CA PHE A 40 7.49 -11.66 17.88
C PHE A 40 7.63 -12.73 18.97
N LYS A 41 8.85 -13.23 19.22
CA LYS A 41 9.10 -14.14 20.36
C LYS A 41 8.89 -13.43 21.69
N LYS A 42 9.42 -12.21 21.84
CA LYS A 42 9.19 -11.38 23.04
C LYS A 42 7.72 -11.07 23.24
N ILE A 43 7.00 -10.70 22.16
CA ILE A 43 5.55 -10.47 22.21
C ILE A 43 4.82 -11.70 22.73
N LYS A 44 5.11 -12.90 22.19
CA LYS A 44 4.49 -14.15 22.66
C LYS A 44 4.77 -14.44 24.14
N GLU A 45 5.98 -14.15 24.61
CA GLU A 45 6.38 -14.32 26.00
C GLU A 45 5.60 -13.37 26.92
N LEU A 46 5.43 -12.10 26.54
CA LEU A 46 4.62 -11.13 27.29
C LEU A 46 3.17 -11.57 27.39
N ILE A 47 2.59 -12.04 26.29
CA ILE A 47 1.20 -12.55 26.26
C ILE A 47 1.06 -13.78 27.17
N LYS A 48 1.97 -14.78 27.03
CA LYS A 48 1.95 -16.00 27.82
C LYS A 48 2.02 -15.73 29.31
N ASN A 49 2.85 -14.76 29.70
CA ASN A 49 3.06 -14.39 31.10
C ASN A 49 2.05 -13.35 31.61
N LYS A 50 1.06 -12.95 30.77
CA LYS A 50 0.07 -11.91 31.06
C LYS A 50 0.70 -10.59 31.55
N ASN A 51 1.86 -10.26 31.00
CA ASN A 51 2.62 -9.06 31.35
C ASN A 51 2.11 -7.86 30.54
N TYR A 52 1.05 -7.27 31.01
CA TYR A 52 0.38 -6.12 30.41
C TYR A 52 0.67 -4.85 31.20
N VAL A 53 0.83 -3.71 30.52
CA VAL A 53 1.03 -2.40 31.17
C VAL A 53 -0.27 -1.70 31.48
N ALA A 54 -1.32 -1.98 30.69
CA ALA A 54 -2.64 -1.39 30.84
C ALA A 54 -3.71 -2.22 30.08
N LYS A 55 -4.93 -1.73 30.11
CA LYS A 55 -6.01 -2.12 29.19
C LYS A 55 -6.61 -0.87 28.57
N ASP A 56 -7.06 -1.00 27.34
CA ASP A 56 -7.82 0.06 26.67
C ASP A 56 -9.25 0.18 27.21
N PRO A 57 -10.06 1.15 26.77
CA PRO A 57 -11.46 1.31 27.22
C PRO A 57 -12.37 0.11 26.94
N TYR A 58 -11.98 -0.77 26.00
CA TYR A 58 -12.72 -2.00 25.68
C TYR A 58 -12.19 -3.25 26.42
N GLY A 59 -11.25 -3.05 27.34
CA GLY A 59 -10.63 -4.14 28.11
C GLY A 59 -9.55 -4.91 27.36
N ILE A 60 -9.08 -4.45 26.20
CA ILE A 60 -8.03 -5.10 25.41
C ILE A 60 -6.68 -4.86 26.10
N PRO A 61 -5.90 -5.92 26.37
CA PRO A 61 -4.59 -5.78 27.00
C PRO A 61 -3.60 -4.98 26.13
N ILE A 62 -2.85 -4.08 26.78
CA ILE A 62 -1.78 -3.31 26.16
C ILE A 62 -0.43 -3.88 26.63
N LEU A 63 0.40 -4.26 25.68
CA LEU A 63 1.76 -4.75 25.91
C LEU A 63 2.75 -3.59 26.07
N ASP A 64 3.81 -3.84 26.81
CA ASP A 64 4.92 -2.91 26.94
C ASP A 64 5.69 -2.82 25.60
N MET A 65 5.72 -1.62 25.01
CA MET A 65 6.42 -1.37 23.76
C MET A 65 7.90 -1.73 23.88
N GLN A 66 8.58 -1.24 24.92
CA GLN A 66 10.04 -1.41 25.07
C GLN A 66 10.43 -2.89 25.26
N LYS A 67 9.61 -3.64 25.99
CA LYS A 67 9.85 -5.08 26.18
C LYS A 67 9.52 -5.90 24.94
N SER A 68 8.71 -5.38 24.02
CA SER A 68 8.34 -6.01 22.76
C SER A 68 9.40 -5.77 21.66
N LEU A 69 10.17 -4.67 21.77
CA LEU A 69 11.13 -4.27 20.75
C LEU A 69 12.35 -5.20 20.66
N HIS A 70 12.77 -5.48 19.43
CA HIS A 70 14.16 -5.79 19.13
C HIS A 70 15.00 -4.50 19.24
N GLY A 71 14.53 -3.41 18.63
CA GLY A 71 15.08 -2.07 18.73
C GLY A 71 14.40 -1.11 17.77
N GLN A 72 14.93 0.10 17.71
CA GLN A 72 14.51 1.14 16.79
C GLN A 72 15.72 1.67 16.01
N VAL A 73 15.48 2.15 14.79
CA VAL A 73 16.52 2.74 13.96
C VAL A 73 15.99 4.04 13.35
N GLU A 74 16.80 5.08 13.42
CA GLU A 74 16.50 6.35 12.78
C GLU A 74 16.82 6.29 11.30
N LEU A 75 15.79 6.32 10.46
CA LEU A 75 15.92 6.28 9.00
C LEU A 75 15.77 7.64 8.34
N GLY A 76 15.02 8.54 8.93
CA GLY A 76 14.57 9.79 8.34
C GLY A 76 13.05 9.92 8.41
N LEU A 77 12.51 11.07 8.02
CA LEU A 77 11.12 11.41 8.29
C LEU A 77 10.14 10.71 7.32
N GLY A 78 9.18 10.08 7.91
CA GLY A 78 8.05 9.48 7.21
C GLY A 78 8.23 8.04 6.77
N PRO A 79 8.78 7.14 7.60
CA PRO A 79 8.80 5.71 7.29
C PRO A 79 7.38 5.18 7.07
N LEU A 80 7.13 4.57 5.90
CA LEU A 80 5.83 4.01 5.56
C LEU A 80 5.86 2.50 5.39
N HIS A 81 6.39 2.02 4.28
CA HIS A 81 6.35 0.61 3.89
C HIS A 81 7.74 0.02 3.78
N THR A 82 7.86 -1.25 4.13
CA THR A 82 9.12 -1.98 4.10
C THR A 82 9.00 -3.19 3.17
N ALA A 83 10.01 -3.38 2.31
CA ALA A 83 10.14 -4.55 1.45
C ALA A 83 11.46 -5.27 1.76
N PHE A 84 11.41 -6.61 1.74
CA PHE A 84 12.55 -7.45 2.10
C PHE A 84 13.37 -7.81 0.86
N SER A 85 14.68 -7.86 1.03
CA SER A 85 15.63 -8.29 0.01
C SER A 85 15.82 -9.81 0.05
N ASN A 86 16.50 -10.35 -0.97
CA ASN A 86 17.03 -11.70 -0.96
C ASN A 86 18.26 -11.85 -0.03
N GLU A 87 18.82 -10.76 0.44
CA GLU A 87 19.91 -10.76 1.44
C GLU A 87 19.32 -10.83 2.84
N ASP A 88 19.82 -11.75 3.65
CA ASP A 88 19.34 -11.94 5.02
C ASP A 88 19.62 -10.71 5.89
N GLY A 89 18.58 -10.20 6.53
CA GLY A 89 18.66 -9.00 7.38
C GLY A 89 18.50 -7.68 6.62
N ILE A 90 18.54 -7.66 5.29
CA ILE A 90 18.50 -6.42 4.50
C ILE A 90 17.07 -6.10 4.05
N VAL A 91 16.68 -4.84 4.27
CA VAL A 91 15.36 -4.32 3.90
C VAL A 91 15.43 -2.92 3.34
N TYR A 92 14.38 -2.54 2.67
CA TYR A 92 14.17 -1.23 2.07
C TYR A 92 12.91 -0.61 2.68
N THR A 93 12.99 0.64 3.11
CA THR A 93 11.84 1.36 3.68
C THR A 93 11.65 2.69 2.95
N SER A 94 10.43 2.96 2.54
CA SER A 94 10.06 4.26 1.96
C SER A 94 9.97 5.33 3.04
N LEU A 95 10.57 6.50 2.79
CA LEU A 95 10.52 7.69 3.63
C LEU A 95 9.64 8.74 2.94
N TYR A 96 8.37 8.74 3.28
CA TYR A 96 7.34 9.51 2.58
C TYR A 96 7.61 11.02 2.58
N VAL A 97 8.03 11.57 3.72
CA VAL A 97 8.25 13.02 3.85
C VAL A 97 9.60 13.40 3.25
N ASP A 98 10.65 12.63 3.51
CA ASP A 98 11.99 12.89 2.99
C ASP A 98 12.13 12.54 1.51
N SER A 99 11.14 11.86 0.90
CA SER A 99 11.21 11.42 -0.50
C SER A 99 12.46 10.59 -0.78
N GLN A 100 12.72 9.62 0.05
CA GLN A 100 13.88 8.72 -0.04
C GLN A 100 13.46 7.26 0.14
N ILE A 101 14.33 6.35 -0.29
CA ILE A 101 14.33 4.96 0.15
C ILE A 101 15.59 4.73 0.97
N ALA A 102 15.43 4.14 2.16
CA ALA A 102 16.52 3.71 3.00
C ALA A 102 16.77 2.19 2.83
N LYS A 103 18.02 1.81 2.58
CA LYS A 103 18.54 0.44 2.69
C LYS A 103 19.14 0.28 4.08
N TRP A 104 18.70 -0.73 4.82
CA TRP A 104 19.18 -0.94 6.18
C TRP A 104 19.09 -2.40 6.62
N ASP A 105 19.83 -2.72 7.68
CA ASP A 105 19.87 -4.04 8.30
C ASP A 105 18.97 -4.02 9.54
N TYR A 106 17.85 -4.76 9.50
CA TYR A 106 16.89 -4.79 10.60
C TYR A 106 17.35 -5.67 11.77
N LYS A 107 18.31 -6.59 11.55
CA LYS A 107 18.87 -7.42 12.61
C LYS A 107 19.90 -6.67 13.44
N ASN A 108 20.74 -5.88 12.77
CA ASN A 108 21.79 -5.09 13.39
C ASN A 108 21.41 -3.62 13.62
N LEU A 109 20.21 -3.20 13.20
CA LEU A 109 19.67 -1.85 13.35
C LEU A 109 20.60 -0.79 12.75
N LYS A 110 21.11 -1.04 11.54
CA LYS A 110 22.12 -0.21 10.90
C LYS A 110 21.65 0.28 9.53
N VAL A 111 21.69 1.60 9.31
CA VAL A 111 21.50 2.20 7.99
C VAL A 111 22.71 1.93 7.10
N LEU A 112 22.49 1.48 5.88
CA LEU A 112 23.53 1.12 4.93
C LEU A 112 23.63 2.10 3.76
N ASP A 113 22.49 2.55 3.25
CA ASP A 113 22.42 3.48 2.12
C ASP A 113 21.08 4.20 2.08
N LYS A 114 21.04 5.34 1.36
CA LYS A 114 19.80 6.05 1.03
C LYS A 114 19.87 6.58 -0.38
N ILE A 115 18.73 6.55 -1.07
CA ILE A 115 18.59 7.14 -2.41
C ILE A 115 17.41 8.09 -2.43
N ASN A 116 17.60 9.26 -3.06
CA ASN A 116 16.52 10.19 -3.31
C ASN A 116 15.61 9.63 -4.41
N VAL A 117 14.32 9.74 -4.18
CA VAL A 117 13.26 9.41 -5.14
C VAL A 117 12.39 10.64 -5.34
N HIS A 118 11.42 10.56 -6.24
CA HIS A 118 10.50 11.67 -6.42
C HIS A 118 9.49 11.75 -5.26
N TYR A 119 8.72 12.81 -5.25
CA TYR A 119 8.05 13.32 -4.07
C TYR A 119 7.00 12.38 -3.49
N ASN A 120 7.01 12.28 -2.16
CA ASN A 120 6.03 11.53 -1.37
C ASN A 120 5.94 10.07 -1.76
N ILE A 121 7.09 9.40 -1.72
CA ILE A 121 7.17 7.96 -1.91
C ILE A 121 6.24 7.22 -0.94
N GLY A 122 5.28 6.46 -1.50
CA GLY A 122 4.36 5.64 -0.73
C GLY A 122 4.80 4.19 -0.69
N HIS A 123 4.08 3.35 -1.44
CA HIS A 123 4.38 1.92 -1.51
C HIS A 123 5.65 1.65 -2.29
N ILE A 124 6.32 0.60 -1.85
CA ILE A 124 7.47 0.00 -2.52
C ILE A 124 7.30 -1.51 -2.59
N ASP A 125 7.90 -2.12 -3.58
CA ASP A 125 7.95 -3.58 -3.67
C ASP A 125 9.33 -4.04 -4.17
N THR A 126 9.72 -5.23 -3.71
CA THR A 126 10.78 -6.05 -4.30
C THR A 126 10.17 -7.36 -4.73
N MET A 127 10.70 -8.02 -5.77
CA MET A 127 10.13 -9.28 -6.22
C MET A 127 10.04 -10.30 -5.07
N GLU A 128 8.81 -10.75 -4.79
CA GLU A 128 8.48 -11.63 -3.67
C GLU A 128 8.91 -11.08 -2.28
N GLY A 129 9.06 -9.76 -2.16
CA GLY A 129 9.58 -9.07 -0.97
C GLY A 129 8.73 -9.19 0.28
N LYS A 130 7.48 -9.63 0.15
CA LYS A 130 6.56 -9.93 1.27
C LYS A 130 6.39 -11.44 1.51
N SER A 131 7.23 -12.26 0.90
CA SER A 131 7.19 -13.72 1.03
C SER A 131 8.26 -14.24 2.00
N ALA A 132 8.16 -15.53 2.35
CA ALA A 132 9.19 -16.20 3.14
C ALA A 132 10.52 -16.40 2.38
N LYS A 133 10.55 -16.15 1.09
CA LYS A 133 11.74 -16.30 0.23
C LYS A 133 11.82 -15.15 -0.77
N PRO A 134 12.15 -13.93 -0.33
CA PRO A 134 12.32 -12.79 -1.22
C PRO A 134 13.37 -13.06 -2.30
N LYS A 135 13.17 -12.52 -3.49
CA LYS A 135 14.08 -12.69 -4.65
C LYS A 135 14.47 -11.38 -5.30
N GLY A 136 14.12 -10.26 -4.68
CA GLY A 136 14.30 -8.94 -5.28
C GLY A 136 15.75 -8.59 -5.58
N GLN A 137 15.98 -8.14 -6.81
CA GLN A 137 17.21 -7.48 -7.27
C GLN A 137 16.95 -6.00 -7.57
N TYR A 138 15.70 -5.60 -7.50
CA TYR A 138 15.22 -4.25 -7.77
C TYR A 138 14.18 -3.86 -6.75
N VAL A 139 14.12 -2.56 -6.45
CA VAL A 139 13.00 -1.93 -5.74
C VAL A 139 12.20 -1.12 -6.73
N ILE A 140 10.90 -1.31 -6.74
CA ILE A 140 9.97 -0.42 -7.43
C ILE A 140 9.42 0.56 -6.39
N ALA A 141 9.53 1.86 -6.70
CA ALA A 141 9.10 2.96 -5.85
C ALA A 141 7.93 3.70 -6.50
N LEU A 142 6.85 3.92 -5.75
CA LEU A 142 5.66 4.63 -6.23
C LEU A 142 5.56 6.01 -5.58
N ASN A 143 5.64 7.06 -6.41
CA ASN A 143 5.50 8.44 -5.97
C ASN A 143 4.04 8.87 -6.11
N LYS A 144 3.39 9.02 -4.98
CA LYS A 144 1.95 8.90 -4.85
C LYS A 144 1.17 10.19 -5.07
N LEU A 145 1.63 11.29 -4.50
CA LEU A 145 0.86 12.53 -4.39
C LEU A 145 1.58 13.77 -4.95
N SER A 146 2.54 13.59 -5.84
CA SER A 146 3.38 14.69 -6.30
C SER A 146 2.58 15.80 -6.98
N ILE A 147 1.64 15.47 -7.85
CA ILE A 147 0.81 16.46 -8.56
C ILE A 147 -0.13 17.18 -7.60
N ASP A 148 -0.90 16.43 -6.83
CA ASP A 148 -1.99 16.99 -6.03
C ASP A 148 -1.44 17.83 -4.87
N ARG A 149 -0.31 17.42 -4.33
CA ARG A 149 0.30 18.09 -3.17
C ARG A 149 1.03 19.37 -3.53
N PHE A 150 1.68 19.43 -4.69
CA PHE A 150 2.56 20.54 -5.05
C PHE A 150 2.01 21.42 -6.17
N ASN A 151 0.77 21.20 -6.58
CA ASN A 151 0.13 21.93 -7.68
C ASN A 151 0.26 23.45 -7.63
N PRO A 152 0.22 24.13 -6.47
CA PRO A 152 0.37 25.59 -6.41
C PRO A 152 1.80 26.10 -6.53
N VAL A 153 2.83 25.26 -6.50
CA VAL A 153 4.21 25.69 -6.28
C VAL A 153 5.16 25.51 -7.47
N GLY A 154 4.68 25.18 -8.65
CA GLY A 154 5.51 25.22 -9.85
C GLY A 154 5.51 23.93 -10.68
N PRO A 155 6.52 23.74 -11.55
CA PRO A 155 6.57 22.60 -12.45
C PRO A 155 6.60 21.31 -11.64
N LEU A 156 5.59 20.50 -11.88
CA LEU A 156 5.35 19.31 -11.08
C LEU A 156 5.77 18.10 -11.86
N HIS A 157 6.45 17.20 -11.18
CA HIS A 157 6.59 15.85 -11.69
C HIS A 157 5.22 15.16 -11.60
N PRO A 158 4.79 14.48 -12.67
CA PRO A 158 3.62 13.61 -12.59
C PRO A 158 3.89 12.51 -11.55
N GLN A 159 2.82 11.92 -11.04
CA GLN A 159 2.95 10.66 -10.31
C GLN A 159 3.72 9.68 -11.19
N ASN A 160 4.64 8.95 -10.59
CA ASN A 160 5.54 8.10 -11.34
C ASN A 160 5.91 6.84 -10.58
N HIS A 161 6.52 5.91 -11.26
CA HIS A 161 7.22 4.80 -10.66
C HIS A 161 8.70 4.85 -11.05
N GLN A 162 9.53 4.46 -10.12
CA GLN A 162 10.97 4.43 -10.27
C GLN A 162 11.49 3.03 -10.02
N LEU A 163 12.41 2.56 -10.87
CA LEU A 163 13.10 1.30 -10.68
C LEU A 163 14.51 1.56 -10.17
N ILE A 164 14.84 0.87 -9.08
CA ILE A 164 16.11 1.04 -8.37
C ILE A 164 16.82 -0.31 -8.32
N ASP A 165 18.05 -0.34 -8.82
CA ASP A 165 18.94 -1.49 -8.71
C ASP A 165 19.48 -1.61 -7.27
N ILE A 166 19.36 -2.78 -6.69
CA ILE A 166 19.81 -3.11 -5.34
C ILE A 166 20.84 -4.26 -5.34
N THR A 167 21.35 -4.66 -6.50
CA THR A 167 22.34 -5.73 -6.62
C THR A 167 23.73 -5.31 -6.18
N THR A 168 23.96 -4.01 -6.02
CA THR A 168 25.21 -3.42 -5.56
C THR A 168 25.06 -2.83 -4.15
N PRO A 169 26.17 -2.60 -3.42
CA PRO A 169 26.12 -1.98 -2.09
C PRO A 169 25.39 -0.63 -2.07
N LYS A 170 25.57 0.17 -3.12
CA LYS A 170 24.88 1.46 -3.34
C LYS A 170 23.70 1.27 -4.27
N MET A 171 22.54 1.79 -3.86
CA MET A 171 21.36 1.80 -4.71
C MET A 171 21.53 2.72 -5.91
N GLN A 172 21.03 2.30 -7.09
CA GLN A 172 21.12 3.06 -8.33
C GLN A 172 19.76 3.19 -9.00
N MET A 173 19.37 4.43 -9.31
CA MET A 173 18.17 4.70 -10.10
C MET A 173 18.40 4.25 -11.56
N LEU A 174 17.58 3.33 -12.05
CA LEU A 174 17.66 2.85 -13.44
C LEU A 174 16.74 3.62 -14.36
N TYR A 175 15.52 3.88 -13.93
CA TYR A 175 14.59 4.72 -14.67
C TYR A 175 13.55 5.38 -13.75
N ASP A 176 12.88 6.34 -14.30
CA ASP A 176 11.80 7.10 -13.75
C ASP A 176 10.75 7.33 -14.83
N LEU A 177 9.59 6.73 -14.70
CA LEU A 177 8.55 6.79 -15.70
C LEU A 177 7.26 7.35 -15.12
N PRO A 178 6.63 8.33 -15.79
CA PRO A 178 5.36 8.85 -15.35
C PRO A 178 4.27 7.77 -15.45
N ILE A 179 3.45 7.72 -14.45
CA ILE A 179 2.17 7.02 -14.47
C ILE A 179 1.14 8.04 -14.88
N GLY A 180 0.34 7.77 -15.88
CA GLY A 180 -0.60 8.72 -16.44
C GLY A 180 -1.51 9.40 -15.41
N LEU A 181 -2.82 9.32 -15.57
CA LEU A 181 -3.76 9.85 -14.59
C LEU A 181 -4.00 8.79 -13.50
N GLY A 182 -3.74 9.12 -12.26
CA GLY A 182 -4.04 8.25 -11.13
C GLY A 182 -3.02 8.37 -10.01
N GLU A 183 -3.38 7.89 -8.84
CA GLU A 183 -2.52 7.79 -7.67
C GLU A 183 -1.96 6.36 -7.60
N PRO A 184 -0.68 6.12 -7.91
CA PRO A 184 -0.10 4.79 -7.79
C PRO A 184 -0.08 4.38 -6.31
N HIS A 185 -0.95 3.44 -5.95
CA HIS A 185 -1.17 3.09 -4.55
C HIS A 185 -0.46 1.82 -4.13
N ASP A 186 -0.40 0.83 -5.00
CA ASP A 186 0.33 -0.42 -4.72
C ASP A 186 1.01 -0.95 -5.99
N VAL A 187 1.99 -1.82 -5.80
CA VAL A 187 2.73 -2.49 -6.86
C VAL A 187 3.05 -3.91 -6.44
N VAL A 188 2.97 -4.82 -7.39
CA VAL A 188 3.32 -6.22 -7.20
C VAL A 188 4.28 -6.65 -8.31
N SER A 189 5.42 -7.17 -7.93
CA SER A 189 6.40 -7.75 -8.86
C SER A 189 6.18 -9.25 -8.98
N ILE A 190 5.98 -9.73 -10.20
CA ILE A 190 5.75 -11.14 -10.48
C ILE A 190 6.84 -11.64 -11.44
N ALA A 191 7.47 -12.76 -11.11
CA ALA A 191 8.42 -13.40 -12.02
C ALA A 191 7.70 -13.84 -13.31
N ILE A 192 8.29 -13.53 -14.47
CA ILE A 192 7.65 -13.73 -15.77
C ILE A 192 7.29 -15.19 -16.06
N ASP A 193 8.07 -16.13 -15.53
CA ASP A 193 7.80 -17.57 -15.63
C ASP A 193 6.53 -18.02 -14.86
N LYS A 194 6.12 -17.21 -13.88
CA LYS A 194 4.88 -17.40 -13.13
C LYS A 194 3.68 -16.75 -13.79
N LEU A 195 3.89 -15.81 -14.70
CA LEU A 195 2.83 -15.09 -15.40
C LEU A 195 2.23 -15.99 -16.49
N LYS A 196 1.13 -16.65 -16.17
CA LYS A 196 0.40 -17.51 -17.10
C LYS A 196 -1.03 -16.99 -17.26
N PRO A 197 -1.26 -15.96 -18.12
CA PRO A 197 -2.61 -15.47 -18.34
C PRO A 197 -3.45 -16.59 -18.94
N ALA A 198 -4.46 -17.04 -18.21
CA ALA A 198 -5.36 -18.08 -18.67
C ALA A 198 -6.31 -17.58 -19.77
N LYS A 199 -6.59 -16.28 -19.77
CA LYS A 199 -7.50 -15.64 -20.71
C LYS A 199 -7.27 -14.13 -20.75
N THR A 200 -7.46 -13.56 -21.92
CA THR A 200 -7.54 -12.12 -22.14
C THR A 200 -8.94 -11.74 -22.60
N TYR A 201 -9.40 -10.54 -22.24
CA TYR A 201 -10.75 -10.08 -22.56
C TYR A 201 -10.68 -8.75 -23.33
N ALA A 202 -11.57 -8.59 -24.29
CA ALA A 202 -11.75 -7.30 -24.94
C ALA A 202 -12.37 -6.27 -23.97
N MET A 203 -12.09 -4.98 -24.19
CA MET A 203 -12.68 -3.90 -23.38
C MET A 203 -14.22 -4.03 -23.34
N GLY A 204 -14.79 -3.82 -22.18
CA GLY A 204 -16.24 -3.95 -21.96
C GLY A 204 -16.75 -5.38 -21.83
N THR A 205 -15.86 -6.36 -21.69
CA THR A 205 -16.23 -7.73 -21.39
C THR A 205 -16.30 -7.94 -19.87
N ASP A 206 -17.42 -8.50 -19.40
CA ASP A 206 -17.52 -9.03 -18.05
C ASP A 206 -16.65 -10.30 -17.96
N ALA A 207 -15.57 -10.22 -17.20
CA ALA A 207 -14.59 -11.31 -17.09
C ALA A 207 -15.20 -12.59 -16.50
N ARG A 208 -16.22 -12.50 -15.65
CA ARG A 208 -16.88 -13.65 -15.02
C ARG A 208 -17.75 -14.41 -16.01
N THR A 209 -18.47 -13.70 -16.86
CA THR A 209 -19.42 -14.31 -17.80
C THR A 209 -18.83 -14.50 -19.20
N GLY A 210 -17.76 -13.78 -19.54
CA GLY A 210 -17.17 -13.73 -20.88
C GLY A 210 -18.03 -13.02 -21.91
N LYS A 211 -19.11 -12.34 -21.48
CA LYS A 211 -20.05 -11.63 -22.35
C LYS A 211 -19.81 -10.11 -22.26
N LYS A 212 -20.36 -9.38 -23.22
CA LYS A 212 -20.34 -7.92 -23.16
C LYS A 212 -21.05 -7.45 -21.88
N SER A 213 -20.41 -6.56 -21.12
CA SER A 213 -21.02 -5.96 -19.94
C SER A 213 -22.14 -5.02 -20.34
N VAL A 214 -23.34 -5.28 -19.83
CA VAL A 214 -24.53 -4.43 -20.10
C VAL A 214 -24.46 -3.10 -19.34
N GLY A 215 -23.68 -3.04 -18.27
CA GLY A 215 -23.57 -1.86 -17.42
C GLY A 215 -22.38 -0.95 -17.75
N MET A 216 -21.59 -1.26 -18.79
CA MET A 216 -20.47 -0.41 -19.18
C MET A 216 -20.93 1.00 -19.54
N THR A 217 -20.38 1.99 -18.85
CA THR A 217 -20.75 3.41 -18.97
C THR A 217 -19.52 4.23 -19.29
N LEU A 218 -19.59 5.10 -20.28
CA LEU A 218 -18.53 6.07 -20.60
C LEU A 218 -18.80 7.40 -19.90
N ALA A 219 -17.76 8.23 -19.79
CA ALA A 219 -17.90 9.58 -19.24
C ALA A 219 -19.00 10.38 -20.01
N GLY A 220 -19.90 11.00 -19.26
CA GLY A 220 -21.04 11.73 -19.79
C GLY A 220 -22.27 10.87 -20.14
N GLN A 221 -22.20 9.56 -19.87
CA GLN A 221 -23.32 8.63 -20.05
C GLN A 221 -23.89 8.13 -18.71
N GLU A 222 -23.41 8.67 -17.62
CA GLU A 222 -23.86 8.32 -16.28
C GLU A 222 -25.32 8.72 -16.08
N ARG A 223 -26.06 7.85 -15.43
CA ARG A 223 -27.49 8.06 -15.23
C ARG A 223 -28.05 7.17 -14.14
N VAL A 224 -29.22 7.54 -13.65
CA VAL A 224 -30.04 6.74 -12.75
C VAL A 224 -31.35 6.44 -13.44
N GLU A 225 -31.68 5.20 -13.59
CA GLU A 225 -32.95 4.73 -14.15
C GLU A 225 -33.83 4.16 -13.04
N ARG A 226 -35.10 4.54 -13.02
CA ARG A 226 -36.06 4.04 -12.02
C ARG A 226 -37.25 3.40 -12.73
N ASN A 227 -37.60 2.20 -12.32
CA ASN A 227 -38.79 1.49 -12.72
C ASN A 227 -39.49 0.91 -11.48
N GLY A 228 -40.49 1.64 -10.99
CA GLY A 228 -41.10 1.34 -9.70
C GLY A 228 -40.08 1.44 -8.56
N ASN A 229 -39.94 0.38 -7.81
CA ASN A 229 -38.93 0.26 -6.75
C ASN A 229 -37.56 -0.27 -7.22
N LYS A 230 -37.38 -0.55 -8.51
CA LYS A 230 -36.08 -0.93 -9.07
C LYS A 230 -35.33 0.30 -9.53
N VAL A 231 -34.14 0.51 -8.97
CA VAL A 231 -33.25 1.62 -9.31
C VAL A 231 -31.98 1.05 -9.91
N THR A 232 -31.66 1.45 -11.13
CA THR A 232 -30.41 1.08 -11.80
C THR A 232 -29.54 2.31 -11.96
N VAL A 233 -28.35 2.26 -11.37
CA VAL A 233 -27.35 3.34 -11.43
C VAL A 233 -26.24 2.91 -12.37
N TYR A 234 -25.99 3.74 -13.38
CA TYR A 234 -24.85 3.60 -14.29
C TYR A 234 -23.85 4.68 -13.92
N ALA A 235 -22.80 4.27 -13.20
CA ALA A 235 -21.81 5.18 -12.65
C ALA A 235 -20.44 4.96 -13.28
N THR A 236 -19.66 6.02 -13.29
CA THR A 236 -18.25 5.96 -13.63
C THR A 236 -17.39 6.34 -12.45
N MET A 237 -16.16 5.85 -12.42
CA MET A 237 -15.17 6.21 -11.44
C MET A 237 -13.85 6.50 -12.11
N ILE A 238 -13.21 7.57 -11.68
CA ILE A 238 -11.86 7.95 -12.03
C ILE A 238 -11.17 8.56 -10.80
N ARG A 239 -10.01 8.08 -10.42
CA ARG A 239 -9.36 8.44 -9.15
C ARG A 239 -10.32 8.23 -7.96
N SER A 240 -10.43 9.21 -7.08
CA SER A 240 -11.36 9.19 -5.94
C SER A 240 -12.71 9.83 -6.25
N HIS A 241 -13.06 9.96 -7.52
CA HIS A 241 -14.27 10.65 -7.98
C HIS A 241 -15.24 9.66 -8.62
N ILE A 242 -16.46 9.64 -8.14
CA ILE A 242 -17.54 8.82 -8.67
C ILE A 242 -18.63 9.74 -9.23
N ASN A 243 -19.08 9.45 -10.43
CA ASN A 243 -20.17 10.20 -11.07
C ASN A 243 -21.32 9.24 -11.43
N PRO A 244 -22.60 9.51 -11.07
CA PRO A 244 -23.03 10.69 -10.32
C PRO A 244 -22.58 10.69 -8.86
N GLU A 245 -22.20 11.85 -8.34
CA GLU A 245 -21.77 12.02 -6.94
C GLU A 245 -22.91 11.81 -5.93
N ARG A 246 -24.13 12.00 -6.38
CA ARG A 246 -25.32 11.86 -5.54
C ARG A 246 -26.31 10.91 -6.18
N ILE A 247 -26.70 9.90 -5.42
CA ILE A 247 -27.71 8.92 -5.81
C ILE A 247 -28.83 8.97 -4.76
N GLU A 248 -30.04 9.23 -5.21
CA GLU A 248 -31.22 9.28 -4.35
C GLU A 248 -32.03 8.00 -4.49
N VAL A 249 -32.28 7.35 -3.38
CA VAL A 249 -33.09 6.12 -3.28
C VAL A 249 -34.07 6.20 -2.12
N ASN A 250 -35.13 5.41 -2.17
CA ASN A 250 -36.12 5.33 -1.11
C ASN A 250 -35.95 4.04 -0.32
N VAL A 251 -36.43 4.02 0.91
CA VAL A 251 -36.49 2.80 1.70
C VAL A 251 -37.38 1.77 0.97
N GLY A 252 -36.84 0.58 0.73
CA GLY A 252 -37.53 -0.49 0.00
C GLY A 252 -37.21 -0.55 -1.49
N ASP A 253 -36.34 0.34 -2.01
CA ASP A 253 -35.84 0.22 -3.37
C ASP A 253 -34.86 -0.97 -3.51
N ASP A 254 -34.96 -1.66 -4.63
CA ASP A 254 -34.00 -2.67 -5.10
C ASP A 254 -33.00 -1.97 -6.02
N VAL A 255 -31.77 -1.76 -5.51
CA VAL A 255 -30.75 -0.93 -6.15
C VAL A 255 -29.68 -1.79 -6.81
N THR A 256 -29.49 -1.62 -8.12
CA THR A 256 -28.40 -2.19 -8.89
C THR A 256 -27.45 -1.10 -9.33
N ILE A 257 -26.17 -1.20 -8.98
CA ILE A 257 -25.13 -0.24 -9.37
C ILE A 257 -24.16 -0.91 -10.33
N TYR A 258 -24.04 -0.36 -11.54
CA TYR A 258 -22.97 -0.66 -12.49
C TYR A 258 -21.90 0.42 -12.38
N LEU A 259 -20.73 0.07 -11.89
CA LEU A 259 -19.61 0.99 -11.73
C LEU A 259 -18.53 0.68 -12.75
N THR A 260 -18.25 1.64 -13.65
CA THR A 260 -17.23 1.53 -14.67
C THR A 260 -16.00 2.34 -14.26
N ASN A 261 -14.86 1.70 -14.12
CA ASN A 261 -13.60 2.39 -13.93
C ASN A 261 -13.12 2.95 -15.27
N LEU A 262 -12.91 4.28 -15.33
CA LEU A 262 -12.47 5.01 -16.51
C LEU A 262 -10.97 5.30 -16.54
N GLU A 263 -10.22 4.77 -15.58
CA GLU A 263 -8.76 4.94 -15.57
C GLU A 263 -8.15 4.44 -16.88
N ARG A 264 -7.19 5.20 -17.39
CA ARG A 264 -6.50 4.84 -18.63
C ARG A 264 -5.32 3.92 -18.40
N ALA A 265 -4.76 3.93 -17.21
CA ALA A 265 -3.73 2.97 -16.81
C ALA A 265 -4.37 1.62 -16.53
N GLN A 266 -3.71 0.54 -16.93
CA GLN A 266 -4.30 -0.81 -16.94
C GLN A 266 -4.55 -1.40 -15.55
N ASP A 267 -4.02 -0.82 -14.48
CA ASP A 267 -3.95 -1.47 -13.17
C ASP A 267 -4.44 -0.61 -12.00
N GLU A 268 -5.12 0.50 -12.27
CA GLU A 268 -5.69 1.30 -11.18
C GLU A 268 -7.00 0.69 -10.68
N THR A 269 -6.94 0.13 -9.50
CA THR A 269 -8.09 -0.42 -8.79
C THR A 269 -8.58 0.55 -7.72
N HIS A 270 -9.88 0.71 -7.65
CA HIS A 270 -10.54 1.51 -6.62
C HIS A 270 -11.48 0.66 -5.79
N GLY A 271 -11.54 0.92 -4.49
CA GLY A 271 -12.56 0.37 -3.62
C GLY A 271 -13.87 1.14 -3.77
N PHE A 272 -14.99 0.42 -3.74
CA PHE A 272 -16.32 0.97 -3.65
C PHE A 272 -17.06 0.32 -2.47
N ALA A 273 -17.67 1.14 -1.63
CA ALA A 273 -18.49 0.67 -0.51
C ALA A 273 -19.68 1.60 -0.31
N ILE A 274 -20.79 1.05 0.17
CA ILE A 274 -21.99 1.76 0.57
C ILE A 274 -22.20 1.54 2.05
#